data_7c413f7897e43cb155deb6f1f1359549
#
_entry.id   7c413f7897e43cb155deb6f1f1359549
#
_cell.length_a   1.000
_cell.length_b   1.000
_cell.length_c   1.000
_cell.angle_alpha   90.00
_cell.angle_beta   90.00
_cell.angle_gamma   90.00
#
_symmetry.space_group_name_H-M   'P 1'
#
loop_
_entity.id
_entity.type
_entity.pdbx_description
1 polymer ?
#
loop_
_entity_poly.entity_id
_entity_poly.type
_entity_poly.pdbx_seq_one_letter_code
_entity_poly.pdbx_strand_id
1 'polypeptide(L)'
;HHRLGRRFNRQAKGPGDLVSVGDVVMVRAITKDEDGSFVRWSLRQVPEVQGGFMAMDVNTGRVLAMQGGFSYQASVFNRATQAARQPGSSFKPFVYAAALDQGFTPATIVVDAPIAVETAEGLWTPKNASNKFYGPTPLRTGIEQSRNLMTVRIAQTIGMDTVAVYAERFGVYKPMRTFLANSLGAQETTLFKMVAAYAMF
;
A
#
# COMPACT_ATOMS: atom_id res chain seq x y z
N HIS A 1 16.31 21.24 8.02
CA HIS A 1 17.71 20.97 7.78
C HIS A 1 18.29 20.00 8.82
N HIS A 2 18.23 20.31 10.11
CA HIS A 2 18.65 19.40 11.19
C HIS A 2 17.92 18.06 11.12
N ARG A 3 16.69 18.00 10.63
CA ARG A 3 16.00 16.73 10.38
C ARG A 3 16.70 15.85 9.35
N LEU A 4 17.21 16.48 8.27
CA LEU A 4 17.98 15.76 7.27
C LEU A 4 19.31 15.31 7.85
N GLY A 5 19.99 16.18 8.61
CA GLY A 5 21.19 15.83 9.36
C GLY A 5 20.98 14.62 10.25
N ARG A 6 19.91 14.60 11.05
CA ARG A 6 19.58 13.45 11.90
C ARG A 6 19.24 12.19 11.11
N ARG A 7 18.49 12.32 10.02
CA ARG A 7 18.12 11.17 9.20
C ARG A 7 19.33 10.49 8.56
N PHE A 8 20.31 11.28 8.14
CA PHE A 8 21.46 10.78 7.42
C PHE A 8 22.74 10.73 8.28
N ASN A 9 22.81 11.49 9.37
CA ASN A 9 23.92 11.42 10.30
C ASN A 9 23.67 10.36 11.37
N ARG A 10 23.99 9.13 11.04
CA ARG A 10 23.90 8.00 11.98
C ARG A 10 24.94 8.05 13.09
N GLN A 11 25.92 8.95 13.01
CA GLN A 11 27.01 9.11 13.97
C GLN A 11 26.77 10.25 14.95
N ALA A 12 25.63 10.97 14.83
CA ALA A 12 25.31 12.04 15.76
C ALA A 12 25.26 11.54 17.21
N LYS A 13 26.12 12.04 18.05
CA LYS A 13 26.26 11.65 19.46
C LYS A 13 25.58 12.64 20.41
N GLY A 14 25.36 13.87 19.98
CA GLY A 14 24.77 14.92 20.77
C GLY A 14 23.98 15.95 19.97
N PRO A 15 23.30 16.89 20.67
CA PRO A 15 22.54 17.95 20.00
C PRO A 15 23.37 18.81 19.06
N GLY A 16 24.64 19.12 19.43
CA GLY A 16 25.53 19.92 18.62
C GLY A 16 25.89 19.37 17.25
N ASP A 17 25.70 18.05 17.05
CA ASP A 17 25.86 17.41 15.72
C ASP A 17 24.67 17.63 14.79
N LEU A 18 23.55 18.16 15.31
CA LEU A 18 22.29 18.29 14.61
C LEU A 18 21.80 19.72 14.52
N VAL A 19 22.11 20.57 15.50
CA VAL A 19 21.62 21.93 15.64
C VAL A 19 22.73 22.84 16.19
N SER A 20 22.70 24.11 15.84
CA SER A 20 23.64 25.14 16.30
C SER A 20 22.98 26.07 17.32
N VAL A 21 23.78 26.76 18.10
CA VAL A 21 23.29 27.82 18.99
C VAL A 21 22.62 28.92 18.17
N GLY A 22 21.38 29.27 18.53
CA GLY A 22 20.53 30.21 17.79
C GLY A 22 19.46 29.55 16.90
N ASP A 23 19.54 28.24 16.66
CA ASP A 23 18.48 27.51 15.93
C ASP A 23 17.21 27.45 16.77
N VAL A 24 16.05 27.75 16.14
CA VAL A 24 14.74 27.53 16.72
C VAL A 24 14.27 26.12 16.35
N VAL A 25 14.05 25.28 17.34
CA VAL A 25 13.72 23.87 17.17
C VAL A 25 12.46 23.47 17.92
N MET A 26 11.73 22.51 17.37
CA MET A 26 10.60 21.91 18.06
C MET A 26 11.09 20.87 19.07
N VAL A 27 10.59 20.94 20.29
CA VAL A 27 10.87 19.97 21.34
C VAL A 27 9.58 19.47 21.98
N ARG A 28 9.61 18.24 22.48
CA ARG A 28 8.54 17.65 23.31
C ARG A 28 9.12 17.30 24.67
N ALA A 29 8.43 17.75 25.72
CA ALA A 29 8.70 17.27 27.06
C ALA A 29 8.35 15.77 27.14
N ILE A 30 9.28 14.98 27.65
CA ILE A 30 9.03 13.58 28.00
C ILE A 30 8.86 13.57 29.52
N THR A 31 7.73 13.01 29.95
CA THR A 31 7.37 12.84 31.36
C THR A 31 7.29 11.38 31.70
N LYS A 32 7.37 11.03 32.97
CA LYS A 32 7.06 9.69 33.46
C LYS A 32 5.55 9.45 33.41
N ASP A 33 5.12 8.23 33.10
CA ASP A 33 3.70 7.87 33.02
C ASP A 33 3.07 7.78 34.42
N GLU A 34 3.88 7.48 35.45
CA GLU A 34 3.41 7.25 36.83
C GLU A 34 3.01 8.54 37.55
N ASP A 35 3.77 9.62 37.41
CA ASP A 35 3.61 10.86 38.19
C ASP A 35 3.64 12.14 37.36
N GLY A 36 3.83 12.02 36.03
CA GLY A 36 3.93 13.16 35.12
C GLY A 36 5.21 13.98 35.28
N SER A 37 6.19 13.54 36.11
CA SER A 37 7.41 14.29 36.34
C SER A 37 8.25 14.39 35.07
N PHE A 38 8.84 15.59 34.85
CA PHE A 38 9.70 15.86 33.69
C PHE A 38 10.95 14.98 33.72
N VAL A 39 11.26 14.36 32.57
CA VAL A 39 12.46 13.53 32.38
C VAL A 39 13.48 14.25 31.50
N ARG A 40 13.06 14.66 30.29
CA ARG A 40 13.97 15.28 29.30
C ARG A 40 13.20 15.95 28.16
N TRP A 41 13.89 16.78 27.41
CA TRP A 41 13.43 17.25 26.10
C TRP A 41 13.78 16.25 24.99
N SER A 42 12.86 16.04 24.08
CA SER A 42 13.09 15.26 22.86
C SER A 42 12.94 16.17 21.65
N LEU A 43 14.00 16.25 20.84
CA LEU A 43 13.97 17.00 19.58
C LEU A 43 12.90 16.42 18.65
N ARG A 44 12.07 17.28 18.08
CA ARG A 44 10.99 16.96 17.17
C ARG A 44 11.13 17.74 15.87
N GLN A 45 10.45 17.28 14.85
CA GLN A 45 10.31 17.99 13.57
C GLN A 45 8.96 17.64 12.93
N VAL A 46 8.42 18.56 12.16
CA VAL A 46 7.30 18.28 11.29
C VAL A 46 7.82 17.38 10.15
N PRO A 47 7.22 16.20 9.92
CA PRO A 47 7.67 15.33 8.84
C PRO A 47 7.34 15.95 7.48
N GLU A 48 8.25 15.81 6.52
CA GLU A 48 7.99 16.17 5.12
C GLU A 48 7.09 15.14 4.43
N VAL A 49 7.34 13.87 4.75
CA VAL A 49 6.53 12.75 4.27
C VAL A 49 5.33 12.58 5.18
N GLN A 50 4.16 12.49 4.57
CA GLN A 50 2.92 12.22 5.29
C GLN A 50 2.24 10.97 4.73
N GLY A 51 1.44 10.31 5.55
CA GLY A 51 0.71 9.11 5.19
C GLY A 51 -0.70 9.12 5.77
N GLY A 52 -1.47 8.08 5.44
CA GLY A 52 -2.75 7.78 6.06
C GLY A 52 -2.69 6.45 6.80
N PHE A 53 -3.49 6.34 7.84
CA PHE A 53 -3.75 5.10 8.58
C PHE A 53 -5.25 4.97 8.79
N MET A 54 -5.75 3.72 8.78
CA MET A 54 -7.13 3.41 9.12
C MET A 54 -7.21 2.02 9.74
N ALA A 55 -8.07 1.90 10.77
CA ALA A 55 -8.52 0.64 11.33
C ALA A 55 -10.03 0.56 11.25
N MET A 56 -10.56 -0.58 10.86
CA MET A 56 -11.98 -0.84 10.68
C MET A 56 -12.37 -2.14 11.37
N ASP A 57 -13.54 -2.15 11.99
CA ASP A 57 -14.17 -3.35 12.52
C ASP A 57 -14.72 -4.19 11.36
N VAL A 58 -14.21 -5.40 11.21
CA VAL A 58 -14.58 -6.30 10.10
C VAL A 58 -16.04 -6.79 10.16
N ASN A 59 -16.64 -6.82 11.35
CA ASN A 59 -18.01 -7.30 11.53
C ASN A 59 -19.06 -6.21 11.25
N THR A 60 -18.72 -4.96 11.51
CA THR A 60 -19.67 -3.84 11.43
C THR A 60 -19.34 -2.82 10.35
N GLY A 61 -18.12 -2.84 9.81
CA GLY A 61 -17.62 -1.82 8.88
C GLY A 61 -17.36 -0.45 9.54
N ARG A 62 -17.41 -0.35 10.88
CA ARG A 62 -17.17 0.90 11.60
C ARG A 62 -15.69 1.25 11.60
N VAL A 63 -15.37 2.50 11.29
CA VAL A 63 -14.01 3.01 11.43
C VAL A 63 -13.70 3.20 12.92
N LEU A 64 -12.72 2.45 13.43
CA LEU A 64 -12.28 2.49 14.82
C LEU A 64 -11.22 3.57 15.05
N ALA A 65 -10.32 3.75 14.07
CA ALA A 65 -9.30 4.78 14.09
C ALA A 65 -8.94 5.21 12.67
N MET A 66 -8.65 6.50 12.51
CA MET A 66 -8.21 7.06 11.23
C MET A 66 -7.28 8.23 11.48
N GLN A 67 -6.16 8.27 10.71
CA GLN A 67 -5.22 9.37 10.69
C GLN A 67 -4.91 9.71 9.22
N GLY A 68 -5.27 10.91 8.79
CA GLY A 68 -5.10 11.34 7.39
C GLY A 68 -3.84 12.16 7.11
N GLY A 69 -3.04 12.44 8.14
CA GLY A 69 -1.81 13.24 8.05
C GLY A 69 -1.21 13.51 9.42
N PHE A 70 -0.12 14.27 9.46
CA PHE A 70 0.60 14.57 10.71
C PHE A 70 -0.23 15.44 11.67
N SER A 71 -0.81 16.53 11.16
CA SER A 71 -1.73 17.38 11.92
C SER A 71 -2.72 18.10 11.00
N TYR A 72 -3.91 18.36 11.50
CA TYR A 72 -4.95 19.09 10.76
C TYR A 72 -4.53 20.53 10.46
N GLN A 73 -3.85 21.20 11.39
CA GLN A 73 -3.36 22.57 11.21
C GLN A 73 -2.30 22.69 10.11
N ALA A 74 -1.50 21.63 9.90
CA ALA A 74 -0.49 21.60 8.85
C ALA A 74 -1.08 21.24 7.49
N SER A 75 -2.14 20.44 7.44
CA SER A 75 -2.82 20.02 6.21
C SER A 75 -4.21 19.46 6.53
N VAL A 76 -5.24 20.09 5.98
CA VAL A 76 -6.63 19.61 6.06
C VAL A 76 -6.90 18.42 5.15
N PHE A 77 -5.99 18.11 4.23
CA PHE A 77 -6.12 17.00 3.27
C PHE A 77 -5.99 15.66 3.98
N ASN A 78 -7.10 14.91 4.03
CA ASN A 78 -7.15 13.58 4.64
C ASN A 78 -6.71 12.50 3.66
N ARG A 79 -5.50 11.98 3.84
CA ARG A 79 -4.90 10.98 2.95
C ARG A 79 -5.55 9.60 3.02
N ALA A 80 -6.28 9.31 4.08
CA ALA A 80 -6.99 8.03 4.19
C ALA A 80 -8.25 7.99 3.29
N THR A 81 -8.93 9.14 3.09
CA THR A 81 -10.19 9.21 2.36
C THR A 81 -10.12 9.97 1.04
N GLN A 82 -9.16 10.90 0.88
CA GLN A 82 -9.08 11.79 -0.28
C GLN A 82 -7.91 11.49 -1.21
N ALA A 83 -6.80 10.90 -0.71
CA ALA A 83 -5.67 10.56 -1.57
C ALA A 83 -5.99 9.34 -2.41
N ALA A 84 -6.08 9.52 -3.72
CA ALA A 84 -6.09 8.42 -4.67
C ALA A 84 -4.65 7.97 -4.92
N ARG A 85 -4.38 6.67 -4.75
CA ARG A 85 -3.08 6.04 -4.94
C ARG A 85 -3.26 4.66 -5.56
N GLN A 86 -2.27 4.25 -6.31
CA GLN A 86 -2.21 2.88 -6.86
C GLN A 86 -2.06 1.88 -5.70
N PRO A 87 -2.99 0.95 -5.51
CA PRO A 87 -2.88 -0.07 -4.45
C PRO A 87 -1.75 -1.07 -4.72
N GLY A 88 -1.29 -1.17 -5.97
CA GLY A 88 -0.25 -2.11 -6.35
C GLY A 88 -0.64 -3.54 -5.98
N SER A 89 0.32 -4.31 -5.47
CA SER A 89 0.11 -5.72 -5.11
C SER A 89 -0.97 -5.97 -4.06
N SER A 90 -1.42 -4.94 -3.34
CA SER A 90 -2.59 -5.09 -2.44
C SER A 90 -3.88 -5.37 -3.21
N PHE A 91 -3.92 -5.13 -4.52
CA PHE A 91 -5.08 -5.44 -5.36
C PHE A 91 -5.16 -6.92 -5.75
N LYS A 92 -4.06 -7.67 -5.72
CA LYS A 92 -4.02 -9.07 -6.18
C LYS A 92 -5.06 -10.00 -5.54
N PRO A 93 -5.36 -9.92 -4.22
CA PRO A 93 -6.38 -10.80 -3.62
C PRO A 93 -7.72 -10.78 -4.35
N PHE A 94 -8.13 -9.64 -4.92
CA PHE A 94 -9.40 -9.55 -5.67
C PHE A 94 -9.34 -10.30 -7.01
N VAL A 95 -8.17 -10.29 -7.68
CA VAL A 95 -7.93 -11.10 -8.90
C VAL A 95 -7.97 -12.59 -8.55
N TYR A 96 -7.34 -12.98 -7.44
CA TYR A 96 -7.30 -14.37 -6.99
C TYR A 96 -8.67 -14.85 -6.50
N ALA A 97 -9.45 -14.01 -5.81
CA ALA A 97 -10.83 -14.32 -5.43
C ALA A 97 -11.71 -14.59 -6.67
N ALA A 98 -11.61 -13.73 -7.69
CA ALA A 98 -12.29 -13.93 -8.95
C ALA A 98 -11.87 -15.25 -9.63
N ALA A 99 -10.59 -15.60 -9.60
CA ALA A 99 -10.09 -16.84 -10.17
C ALA A 99 -10.62 -18.09 -9.44
N LEU A 100 -10.66 -18.06 -8.11
CA LEU A 100 -11.21 -19.16 -7.30
C LEU A 100 -12.68 -19.39 -7.61
N ASP A 101 -13.47 -18.34 -7.77
CA ASP A 101 -14.88 -18.44 -8.17
C ASP A 101 -15.08 -18.96 -9.61
N GLN A 102 -14.09 -18.77 -10.49
CA GLN A 102 -14.04 -19.32 -11.84
C GLN A 102 -13.49 -20.76 -11.90
N GLY A 103 -13.36 -21.44 -10.74
CA GLY A 103 -12.97 -22.84 -10.65
C GLY A 103 -11.47 -23.11 -10.49
N PHE A 104 -10.65 -22.08 -10.33
CA PHE A 104 -9.26 -22.27 -9.90
C PHE A 104 -9.24 -22.79 -8.45
N THR A 105 -8.20 -23.53 -8.12
CA THR A 105 -7.97 -24.03 -6.76
C THR A 105 -6.60 -23.52 -6.26
N PRO A 106 -6.33 -23.56 -4.96
CA PRO A 106 -5.00 -23.23 -4.44
C PRO A 106 -3.86 -24.05 -5.05
N ALA A 107 -4.16 -25.25 -5.56
CA ALA A 107 -3.20 -26.15 -6.22
C ALA A 107 -3.11 -25.97 -7.74
N THR A 108 -4.00 -25.16 -8.34
CA THR A 108 -3.97 -24.90 -9.79
C THR A 108 -2.60 -24.35 -10.20
N ILE A 109 -1.98 -24.96 -11.20
CA ILE A 109 -0.66 -24.56 -11.70
C ILE A 109 -0.81 -23.40 -12.68
N VAL A 110 -0.09 -22.33 -12.40
CA VAL A 110 0.04 -21.16 -13.29
C VAL A 110 1.52 -20.95 -13.59
N VAL A 111 1.85 -20.68 -14.84
CA VAL A 111 3.26 -20.57 -15.26
C VAL A 111 3.79 -19.17 -14.94
N ASP A 112 4.82 -19.10 -14.10
CA ASP A 112 5.58 -17.88 -13.82
C ASP A 112 6.74 -17.77 -14.84
N ALA A 113 6.44 -17.20 -16.00
CA ALA A 113 7.38 -17.05 -17.11
C ALA A 113 7.19 -15.68 -17.80
N PRO A 114 8.14 -15.21 -18.59
CA PRO A 114 8.03 -13.95 -19.33
C PRO A 114 6.71 -13.88 -20.11
N ILE A 115 6.16 -12.69 -20.16
CA ILE A 115 4.96 -12.35 -20.91
C ILE A 115 5.15 -10.99 -21.59
N ALA A 116 4.68 -10.87 -22.81
CA ALA A 116 4.61 -9.63 -23.55
C ALA A 116 3.17 -9.44 -24.05
N VAL A 117 2.60 -8.29 -23.86
CA VAL A 117 1.22 -7.96 -24.23
C VAL A 117 1.24 -6.69 -25.07
N GLU A 118 0.67 -6.75 -26.24
CA GLU A 118 0.45 -5.56 -27.06
C GLU A 118 -0.63 -4.68 -26.41
N THR A 119 -0.32 -3.41 -26.24
CA THR A 119 -1.24 -2.38 -25.74
C THR A 119 -1.29 -1.20 -26.69
N ALA A 120 -2.25 -0.31 -26.52
CA ALA A 120 -2.32 0.92 -27.31
C ALA A 120 -1.07 1.82 -27.17
N GLU A 121 -0.33 1.66 -26.06
CA GLU A 121 0.90 2.42 -25.76
C GLU A 121 2.18 1.68 -26.19
N GLY A 122 2.05 0.49 -26.79
CA GLY A 122 3.15 -0.37 -27.19
C GLY A 122 3.22 -1.69 -26.43
N LEU A 123 4.34 -2.38 -26.56
CA LEU A 123 4.56 -3.70 -25.96
C LEU A 123 4.83 -3.58 -24.45
N TRP A 124 3.90 -4.09 -23.64
CA TRP A 124 4.02 -4.15 -22.20
C TRP A 124 4.61 -5.49 -21.75
N THR A 125 5.74 -5.43 -21.04
CA THR A 125 6.49 -6.60 -20.55
C THR A 125 6.66 -6.52 -19.03
N PRO A 126 5.64 -6.92 -18.24
CA PRO A 126 5.74 -6.92 -16.79
C PRO A 126 6.82 -7.87 -16.28
N LYS A 127 7.34 -7.61 -15.07
CA LYS A 127 8.33 -8.43 -14.41
C LYS A 127 7.93 -8.71 -12.96
N ASN A 128 8.42 -9.81 -12.41
CA ASN A 128 8.39 -10.00 -10.96
C ASN A 128 9.35 -9.03 -10.27
N ALA A 129 9.05 -8.64 -9.02
CA ALA A 129 9.91 -7.77 -8.23
C ALA A 129 11.34 -8.34 -8.05
N SER A 130 11.46 -9.67 -8.06
CA SER A 130 12.75 -10.38 -7.99
C SER A 130 13.55 -10.38 -9.31
N ASN A 131 12.94 -9.93 -10.42
CA ASN A 131 13.46 -10.11 -11.80
C ASN A 131 13.75 -11.57 -12.19
N LYS A 132 13.17 -12.54 -11.48
CA LYS A 132 13.32 -13.98 -11.74
C LYS A 132 11.99 -14.59 -12.21
N PHE A 133 12.10 -15.75 -12.87
CA PHE A 133 10.98 -16.58 -13.31
C PHE A 133 11.08 -17.92 -12.60
N TYR A 134 9.96 -18.51 -12.25
CA TYR A 134 9.93 -19.71 -11.40
C TYR A 134 9.21 -20.90 -12.05
N GLY A 135 8.71 -20.72 -13.29
CA GLY A 135 8.07 -21.79 -14.06
C GLY A 135 6.70 -22.19 -13.51
N PRO A 136 6.27 -23.44 -13.74
CA PRO A 136 4.99 -23.95 -13.23
C PRO A 136 4.92 -23.86 -11.71
N THR A 137 3.97 -23.11 -11.19
CA THR A 137 3.88 -22.76 -9.77
C THR A 137 2.42 -22.84 -9.30
N PRO A 138 2.11 -23.41 -8.10
CA PRO A 138 0.77 -23.43 -7.57
C PRO A 138 0.22 -22.01 -7.33
N LEU A 139 -1.09 -21.84 -7.54
CA LEU A 139 -1.80 -20.57 -7.33
C LEU A 139 -1.50 -19.97 -5.95
N ARG A 140 -1.52 -20.80 -4.89
CA ARG A 140 -1.21 -20.41 -3.51
C ARG A 140 0.14 -19.71 -3.42
N THR A 141 1.19 -20.30 -3.98
CA THR A 141 2.54 -19.72 -3.97
C THR A 141 2.60 -18.40 -4.74
N GLY A 142 1.77 -18.26 -5.80
CA GLY A 142 1.66 -17.02 -6.57
C GLY A 142 1.20 -15.84 -5.73
N ILE A 143 0.18 -16.01 -4.89
CA ILE A 143 -0.31 -14.95 -4.00
C ILE A 143 0.63 -14.75 -2.80
N GLU A 144 1.12 -15.81 -2.15
CA GLU A 144 2.05 -15.74 -1.01
C GLU A 144 3.33 -14.99 -1.36
N GLN A 145 3.89 -15.23 -2.54
CA GLN A 145 5.11 -14.60 -3.03
C GLN A 145 4.85 -13.33 -3.87
N SER A 146 3.59 -12.93 -3.98
CA SER A 146 3.19 -11.75 -4.75
C SER A 146 3.73 -11.73 -6.19
N ARG A 147 3.63 -12.87 -6.92
CA ARG A 147 4.14 -13.04 -8.28
C ARG A 147 3.32 -12.23 -9.29
N ASN A 148 3.97 -11.25 -9.94
CA ASN A 148 3.29 -10.40 -10.91
C ASN A 148 2.85 -11.16 -12.16
N LEU A 149 3.74 -11.98 -12.73
CA LEU A 149 3.49 -12.67 -13.99
C LEU A 149 2.36 -13.69 -13.86
N MET A 150 2.28 -14.40 -12.72
CA MET A 150 1.16 -15.30 -12.44
C MET A 150 -0.16 -14.52 -12.34
N THR A 151 -0.18 -13.39 -11.65
CA THR A 151 -1.38 -12.55 -11.53
C THR A 151 -1.87 -12.06 -12.90
N VAL A 152 -0.96 -11.61 -13.75
CA VAL A 152 -1.30 -11.18 -15.13
C VAL A 152 -1.88 -12.34 -15.95
N ARG A 153 -1.29 -13.54 -15.88
CA ARG A 153 -1.82 -14.73 -16.60
C ARG A 153 -3.18 -15.15 -16.08
N ILE A 154 -3.40 -15.12 -14.77
CA ILE A 154 -4.69 -15.39 -14.16
C ILE A 154 -5.74 -14.40 -14.73
N ALA A 155 -5.43 -13.10 -14.67
CA ALA A 155 -6.31 -12.05 -15.18
C ALA A 155 -6.60 -12.18 -16.69
N GLN A 156 -5.61 -12.61 -17.50
CA GLN A 156 -5.83 -12.92 -18.91
C GLN A 156 -6.77 -14.12 -19.09
N THR A 157 -6.61 -15.16 -18.28
CA THR A 157 -7.39 -16.40 -18.40
C THR A 157 -8.85 -16.17 -18.01
N ILE A 158 -9.13 -15.47 -16.91
CA ILE A 158 -10.50 -15.22 -16.44
C ILE A 158 -11.15 -14.00 -17.10
N GLY A 159 -10.35 -13.17 -17.78
CA GLY A 159 -10.77 -11.91 -18.40
C GLY A 159 -10.80 -10.74 -17.43
N MET A 160 -10.36 -9.56 -17.90
CA MET A 160 -10.34 -8.34 -17.07
C MET A 160 -11.72 -7.82 -16.73
N ASP A 161 -12.75 -8.14 -17.52
CA ASP A 161 -14.15 -7.80 -17.19
C ASP A 161 -14.62 -8.56 -15.94
N THR A 162 -14.24 -9.83 -15.80
CA THR A 162 -14.49 -10.60 -14.56
C THR A 162 -13.79 -9.95 -13.37
N VAL A 163 -12.52 -9.58 -13.52
CA VAL A 163 -11.75 -8.88 -12.47
C VAL A 163 -12.43 -7.57 -12.10
N ALA A 164 -12.92 -6.80 -13.08
CA ALA A 164 -13.60 -5.53 -12.85
C ALA A 164 -14.90 -5.72 -12.05
N VAL A 165 -15.72 -6.71 -12.39
CA VAL A 165 -16.95 -7.04 -11.63
C VAL A 165 -16.62 -7.32 -10.16
N TYR A 166 -15.58 -8.09 -9.87
CA TYR A 166 -15.15 -8.34 -8.49
C TYR A 166 -14.67 -7.09 -7.78
N ALA A 167 -13.78 -6.32 -8.43
CA ALA A 167 -13.27 -5.08 -7.85
C ALA A 167 -14.37 -4.05 -7.53
N GLU A 168 -15.42 -4.01 -8.37
CA GLU A 168 -16.58 -3.13 -8.17
C GLU A 168 -17.50 -3.65 -7.06
N ARG A 169 -17.74 -4.96 -6.99
CA ARG A 169 -18.52 -5.59 -5.91
C ARG A 169 -17.85 -5.39 -4.54
N PHE A 170 -16.53 -5.50 -4.47
CA PHE A 170 -15.75 -5.17 -3.28
C PHE A 170 -15.62 -3.66 -3.01
N GLY A 171 -16.13 -2.80 -3.89
CA GLY A 171 -16.12 -1.35 -3.73
C GLY A 171 -14.75 -0.68 -3.90
N VAL A 172 -13.76 -1.43 -4.45
CA VAL A 172 -12.41 -0.88 -4.68
C VAL A 172 -12.43 0.19 -5.76
N TYR A 173 -13.16 -0.06 -6.85
CA TYR A 173 -13.31 0.85 -7.99
C TYR A 173 -14.78 1.07 -8.34
N LYS A 174 -15.05 2.17 -9.07
CA LYS A 174 -16.36 2.44 -9.66
C LYS A 174 -16.26 3.52 -10.74
N PRO A 175 -16.10 3.17 -12.03
CA PRO A 175 -15.83 1.83 -12.60
C PRO A 175 -14.35 1.43 -12.52
N MET A 176 -14.06 0.17 -12.73
CA MET A 176 -12.71 -0.33 -13.01
C MET A 176 -12.44 -0.31 -14.51
N ARG A 177 -11.28 0.20 -14.91
CA ARG A 177 -10.79 0.09 -16.30
C ARG A 177 -10.18 -1.28 -16.53
N THR A 178 -10.53 -1.92 -17.66
CA THR A 178 -10.14 -3.32 -17.95
C THR A 178 -8.78 -3.47 -18.63
N PHE A 179 -7.86 -2.51 -18.43
CA PHE A 179 -6.46 -2.68 -18.84
C PHE A 179 -5.76 -3.74 -17.99
N LEU A 180 -5.01 -4.61 -18.65
CA LEU A 180 -4.36 -5.74 -17.98
C LEU A 180 -3.40 -5.32 -16.84
N ALA A 181 -2.75 -4.15 -16.96
CA ALA A 181 -1.92 -3.58 -15.91
C ALA A 181 -2.68 -3.32 -14.60
N ASN A 182 -4.01 -3.12 -14.67
CA ASN A 182 -4.85 -2.91 -13.49
C ASN A 182 -5.00 -4.19 -12.64
N SER A 183 -4.72 -5.37 -13.18
CA SER A 183 -4.61 -6.60 -12.39
C SER A 183 -3.50 -6.54 -11.34
N LEU A 184 -2.50 -5.67 -11.55
CA LEU A 184 -1.42 -5.39 -10.62
C LEU A 184 -1.67 -4.13 -9.77
N GLY A 185 -2.89 -3.59 -9.78
CA GLY A 185 -3.27 -2.42 -9.00
C GLY A 185 -2.72 -1.10 -9.55
N ALA A 186 -2.66 -0.93 -10.86
CA ALA A 186 -2.20 0.30 -11.51
C ALA A 186 -3.23 1.43 -11.45
N GLN A 187 -4.53 1.13 -11.40
CA GLN A 187 -5.57 2.13 -11.23
C GLN A 187 -5.60 2.64 -9.80
N GLU A 188 -5.79 3.95 -9.62
CA GLU A 188 -5.80 4.58 -8.30
C GLU A 188 -7.13 4.36 -7.57
N THR A 189 -7.04 4.24 -6.24
CA THR A 189 -8.16 4.20 -5.30
C THR A 189 -7.74 4.79 -3.96
N THR A 190 -8.65 4.88 -2.99
CA THR A 190 -8.35 5.43 -1.66
C THR A 190 -8.04 4.32 -0.65
N LEU A 191 -7.29 4.68 0.41
CA LEU A 191 -7.04 3.77 1.53
C LEU A 191 -8.34 3.28 2.16
N PHE A 192 -9.34 4.19 2.32
CA PHE A 192 -10.67 3.84 2.85
C PHE A 192 -11.30 2.67 2.07
N LYS A 193 -11.35 2.77 0.73
CA LYS A 193 -11.95 1.72 -0.11
C LYS A 193 -11.19 0.41 -0.01
N MET A 194 -9.85 0.46 0.03
CA MET A 194 -9.04 -0.74 0.19
C MET A 194 -9.28 -1.42 1.55
N VAL A 195 -9.30 -0.66 2.65
CA VAL A 195 -9.55 -1.21 3.99
C VAL A 195 -10.95 -1.83 4.07
N ALA A 196 -11.97 -1.12 3.53
CA ALA A 196 -13.34 -1.64 3.49
C ALA A 196 -13.43 -2.93 2.65
N ALA A 197 -12.75 -3.00 1.51
CA ALA A 197 -12.72 -4.18 0.66
C ALA A 197 -12.03 -5.36 1.35
N TYR A 198 -10.92 -5.12 2.06
CA TYR A 198 -10.24 -6.16 2.83
C TYR A 198 -11.05 -6.67 4.04
N ALA A 199 -11.92 -5.84 4.59
CA ALA A 199 -12.82 -6.26 5.68
C ALA A 199 -13.92 -7.24 5.22
N MET A 200 -14.04 -7.51 3.92
CA MET A 200 -15.02 -8.45 3.34
C MET A 200 -14.45 -9.87 3.15
N PHE A 201 -13.12 -10.07 3.33
CA PHE A 201 -12.48 -11.39 3.35
C PHE A 201 -12.54 -11.98 4.76
#